data_8951fe05a29b8c8a4ec1b7555d987088
#
_entry.id   8951fe05a29b8c8a4ec1b7555d987088
#
_cell.length_a   1.000
_cell.length_b   1.000
_cell.length_c   1.000
_cell.angle_alpha   90.00
_cell.angle_beta   90.00
_cell.angle_gamma   90.00
#
_symmetry.space_group_name_H-M   'P 1'
#
loop_
_entity.id
_entity.type
_entity.pdbx_description
1 polymer ?
#
loop_
_entity_poly.entity_id
_entity_poly.type
_entity_poly.pdbx_seq_one_letter_code
_entity_poly.pdbx_strand_id
1 'polypeptide(L)'
;MKTMELQSLDLAFELEGVREITLIRRSHKEWFFTFVVDDPLTKRPETYALLTQRGSLRTWSDPRNLFSFLFDRYGVTAGNFKLVEDFKDENRSTPPPPS
;
A
#
# COMPACT_ATOMS: atom_id res chain seq x y z
N MET A 1 -11.28 -1.27 1.67
CA MET A 1 -10.07 -1.53 0.88
C MET A 1 -10.05 -2.99 0.51
N LYS A 2 -9.77 -3.28 -0.72
CA LYS A 2 -9.68 -4.66 -1.17
C LYS A 2 -8.25 -5.15 -1.07
N THR A 3 -8.06 -6.44 -1.27
CA THR A 3 -6.72 -7.03 -1.19
C THR A 3 -6.53 -7.97 -2.37
N MET A 4 -5.26 -8.24 -2.70
CA MET A 4 -4.97 -9.21 -3.73
C MET A 4 -3.63 -9.88 -3.42
N GLU A 5 -3.46 -11.05 -3.99
CA GLU A 5 -2.23 -11.81 -3.83
C GLU A 5 -1.16 -11.33 -4.78
N LEU A 6 0.06 -11.72 -4.50
CA LEU A 6 1.20 -11.26 -5.30
C LEU A 6 1.07 -11.61 -6.77
N GLN A 7 0.57 -12.80 -7.07
CA GLN A 7 0.41 -13.20 -8.47
C GLN A 7 -0.55 -12.27 -9.21
N SER A 8 -1.62 -11.86 -8.53
CA SER A 8 -2.57 -10.94 -9.14
C SER A 8 -1.95 -9.56 -9.34
N LEU A 9 -1.15 -9.13 -8.39
CA LEU A 9 -0.47 -7.85 -8.53
C LEU A 9 0.53 -7.89 -9.67
N ASP A 10 1.28 -8.99 -9.79
CA ASP A 10 2.22 -9.14 -10.90
C ASP A 10 1.50 -8.99 -12.24
N LEU A 11 0.35 -9.64 -12.36
CA LEU A 11 -0.41 -9.57 -13.58
C LEU A 11 -0.94 -8.15 -13.83
N ALA A 12 -1.39 -7.49 -12.78
CA ALA A 12 -1.90 -6.13 -12.94
C ALA A 12 -0.81 -5.18 -13.43
N PHE A 13 0.42 -5.34 -12.95
CA PHE A 13 1.53 -4.53 -13.44
C PHE A 13 1.86 -4.89 -14.88
N GLU A 14 1.82 -6.18 -15.20
CA GLU A 14 2.13 -6.63 -16.56
C GLU A 14 1.13 -6.03 -17.55
N LEU A 15 -0.10 -5.89 -17.15
CA LEU A 15 -1.14 -5.32 -17.99
C LEU A 15 -1.17 -3.79 -17.90
N GLU A 16 -0.22 -3.22 -17.17
CA GLU A 16 -0.10 -1.77 -17.02
C GLU A 16 -1.36 -1.15 -16.41
N GLY A 17 -1.98 -1.89 -15.52
CA GLY A 17 -3.23 -1.45 -14.91
C GLY A 17 -3.10 -0.88 -13.52
N VAL A 18 -1.88 -0.76 -13.00
CA VAL A 18 -1.68 -0.30 -11.63
C VAL A 18 -1.43 1.19 -11.62
N ARG A 19 -2.14 1.91 -10.76
CA ARG A 19 -2.02 3.35 -10.64
C ARG A 19 -1.95 3.76 -9.18
N GLU A 20 -1.47 4.97 -8.95
CA GLU A 20 -1.58 5.62 -7.64
C GLU A 20 -1.06 4.77 -6.50
N ILE A 21 0.19 4.47 -6.57
CA ILE A 21 0.82 3.71 -5.49
C ILE A 21 1.06 4.64 -4.31
N THR A 22 0.62 4.22 -3.14
CA THR A 22 0.78 5.01 -1.92
C THR A 22 1.42 4.13 -0.86
N LEU A 23 2.52 4.59 -0.30
CA LEU A 23 3.17 3.91 0.80
C LEU A 23 2.60 4.45 2.09
N ILE A 24 2.25 3.55 3.00
CA ILE A 24 1.58 3.94 4.23
C ILE A 24 2.35 3.41 5.41
N ARG A 25 2.69 4.30 6.33
CA ARG A 25 3.24 3.87 7.61
C ARG A 25 2.11 3.83 8.61
N ARG A 26 1.71 2.64 8.99
CA ARG A 26 0.60 2.45 9.88
C ARG A 26 1.02 2.54 11.35
N SER A 27 2.24 2.13 11.61
CA SER A 27 2.78 2.24 12.94
C SER A 27 4.29 2.29 12.81
N HIS A 28 4.97 2.34 13.95
CA HIS A 28 6.41 2.56 13.98
C HIS A 28 7.19 1.59 13.09
N LYS A 29 6.76 0.36 13.02
CA LYS A 29 7.47 -0.64 12.23
C LYS A 29 6.54 -1.37 11.26
N GLU A 30 5.49 -0.72 10.83
CA GLU A 30 4.58 -1.36 9.91
C GLU A 30 4.32 -0.47 8.72
N TRP A 31 4.99 -0.75 7.64
CA TRP A 31 4.79 -0.07 6.37
C TRP A 31 4.10 -1.02 5.42
N PHE A 32 3.21 -0.50 4.61
CA PHE A 32 2.64 -1.28 3.52
C PHE A 32 2.30 -0.30 2.40
N PHE A 33 1.77 -0.81 1.31
CA PHE A 33 1.40 0.09 0.22
C PHE A 33 0.04 -0.30 -0.32
N THR A 34 -0.61 0.69 -0.89
CA THR A 34 -1.85 0.48 -1.61
C THR A 34 -1.65 0.91 -3.04
N PHE A 35 -2.50 0.43 -3.90
CA PHE A 35 -2.44 0.75 -5.31
C PHE A 35 -3.86 0.69 -5.87
N VAL A 36 -4.08 1.36 -6.98
CA VAL A 36 -5.40 1.44 -7.58
C VAL A 36 -5.40 0.64 -8.88
N VAL A 37 -6.41 -0.21 -9.02
CA VAL A 37 -6.61 -1.01 -10.23
C VAL A 37 -8.10 -0.98 -10.52
N ASP A 38 -8.47 -0.94 -11.79
CA ASP A 38 -9.88 -0.97 -12.14
C ASP A 38 -10.43 -2.35 -11.87
N ASP A 39 -11.56 -2.41 -11.20
CA ASP A 39 -12.24 -3.67 -10.94
C ASP A 39 -12.72 -4.23 -12.27
N PRO A 40 -12.44 -5.50 -12.58
CA PRO A 40 -12.81 -6.04 -13.88
C PRO A 40 -14.31 -6.11 -14.11
N LEU A 41 -15.08 -6.18 -13.05
CA LEU A 41 -16.53 -6.29 -13.20
C LEU A 41 -17.20 -4.94 -13.30
N THR A 42 -16.82 -4.00 -12.44
CA THR A 42 -17.48 -2.70 -12.40
C THR A 42 -16.78 -1.67 -13.24
N LYS A 43 -15.52 -1.92 -13.62
CA LYS A 43 -14.68 -0.97 -14.36
C LYS A 43 -14.41 0.29 -13.56
N ARG A 44 -14.59 0.26 -12.28
CA ARG A 44 -14.31 1.40 -11.42
C ARG A 44 -12.98 1.23 -10.73
N PRO A 45 -12.27 2.32 -10.49
CA PRO A 45 -11.01 2.22 -9.75
C PRO A 45 -11.25 1.76 -8.32
N GLU A 46 -10.44 0.81 -7.87
CA GLU A 46 -10.52 0.29 -6.51
C GLU A 46 -9.15 0.28 -5.91
N THR A 47 -9.09 0.55 -4.62
CA THR A 47 -7.82 0.54 -3.90
C THR A 47 -7.58 -0.83 -3.30
N TYR A 48 -6.39 -1.36 -3.52
CA TYR A 48 -6.02 -2.68 -3.05
C TYR A 48 -4.76 -2.60 -2.19
N ALA A 49 -4.59 -3.59 -1.35
CA ALA A 49 -3.34 -3.82 -0.64
C ALA A 49 -2.89 -5.24 -0.90
N LEU A 50 -1.61 -5.51 -0.67
CA LEU A 50 -1.03 -6.81 -0.97
C LEU A 50 -1.16 -7.74 0.21
N LEU A 51 -1.50 -9.00 -0.06
CA LEU A 51 -1.57 -10.03 0.97
C LEU A 51 -0.32 -10.88 0.96
N THR A 52 0.01 -11.43 2.12
CA THR A 52 1.03 -12.47 2.21
C THR A 52 0.42 -13.78 1.74
N GLN A 53 1.25 -14.80 1.59
CA GLN A 53 0.75 -16.11 1.22
C GLN A 53 -0.23 -16.68 2.24
N ARG A 54 -0.14 -16.21 3.47
CA ARG A 54 -1.03 -16.68 4.52
C ARG A 54 -2.34 -15.92 4.55
N GLY A 55 -2.51 -14.93 3.70
CA GLY A 55 -3.75 -14.17 3.66
C GLY A 55 -3.78 -12.99 4.60
N SER A 56 -2.65 -12.59 5.15
CA SER A 56 -2.58 -11.40 5.99
C SER A 56 -2.05 -10.24 5.18
N LEU A 57 -2.29 -9.04 5.67
CA LEU A 57 -1.74 -7.86 5.01
C LEU A 57 -0.22 -7.93 5.01
N ARG A 58 0.39 -7.74 3.85
CA ARG A 58 1.85 -7.73 3.76
C ARG A 58 2.38 -6.43 4.28
N THR A 59 3.27 -6.49 5.27
CA THR A 59 3.87 -5.28 5.82
C THR A 59 5.39 -5.42 5.82
N TRP A 60 6.06 -4.30 5.92
CA TRP A 60 7.51 -4.23 6.02
C TRP A 60 7.86 -3.43 7.25
N SER A 61 8.86 -3.86 7.99
CA SER A 61 9.31 -3.11 9.15
C SER A 61 10.26 -1.99 8.74
N ASP A 62 10.91 -2.12 7.62
CA ASP A 62 11.88 -1.14 7.13
C ASP A 62 11.39 -0.61 5.78
N PRO A 63 11.11 0.67 5.67
CA PRO A 63 10.59 1.21 4.41
C PRO A 63 11.56 1.06 3.25
N ARG A 64 12.86 0.94 3.53
CA ARG A 64 13.83 0.76 2.45
C ARG A 64 13.60 -0.56 1.75
N ASN A 65 13.22 -1.59 2.49
CA ASN A 65 12.91 -2.88 1.88
C ASN A 65 11.64 -2.80 1.04
N LEU A 66 10.69 -2.01 1.46
CA LEU A 66 9.48 -1.80 0.66
C LEU A 66 9.81 -1.06 -0.63
N PHE A 67 10.63 -0.02 -0.54
CA PHE A 67 11.06 0.70 -1.75
C PHE A 67 11.77 -0.25 -2.71
N SER A 68 12.68 -1.08 -2.18
CA SER A 68 13.41 -2.02 -3.01
C SER A 68 12.47 -3.04 -3.65
N PHE A 69 11.49 -3.52 -2.90
CA PHE A 69 10.53 -4.46 -3.44
C PHE A 69 9.80 -3.86 -4.66
N LEU A 70 9.34 -2.63 -4.53
CA LEU A 70 8.60 -1.99 -5.60
C LEU A 70 9.49 -1.68 -6.80
N PHE A 71 10.71 -1.22 -6.53
CA PHE A 71 11.61 -0.87 -7.62
C PHE A 71 12.12 -2.11 -8.33
N ASP A 72 12.58 -3.09 -7.58
CA ASP A 72 13.21 -4.25 -8.19
C ASP A 72 12.21 -5.11 -8.93
N ARG A 73 10.99 -5.20 -8.41
CA ARG A 73 10.03 -6.08 -9.00
C ARG A 73 9.21 -5.42 -10.10
N TYR A 74 8.90 -4.15 -9.94
CA TYR A 74 7.98 -3.48 -10.86
C TYR A 74 8.53 -2.20 -11.48
N GLY A 75 9.71 -1.80 -11.08
CA GLY A 75 10.28 -0.56 -11.63
C GLY A 75 9.60 0.69 -11.14
N VAL A 76 8.96 0.64 -9.99
CA VAL A 76 8.25 1.80 -9.45
C VAL A 76 9.28 2.80 -8.93
N THR A 77 9.23 4.02 -9.44
CA THR A 77 10.19 5.05 -9.04
C THR A 77 9.55 6.23 -8.35
N ALA A 78 8.24 6.29 -8.29
CA ALA A 78 7.56 7.44 -7.69
C ALA A 78 6.20 7.02 -7.19
N GLY A 79 5.68 7.76 -6.24
CA GLY A 79 4.39 7.48 -5.68
C GLY A 79 4.10 8.45 -4.56
N ASN A 80 3.03 8.19 -3.84
CA ASN A 80 2.64 9.02 -2.70
C ASN A 80 3.01 8.31 -1.41
N PHE A 81 2.97 9.03 -0.30
CA PHE A 81 3.13 8.36 0.98
C PHE A 81 2.25 9.03 2.01
N LYS A 82 1.88 8.27 3.02
CA LYS A 82 1.13 8.76 4.17
C LYS A 82 1.76 8.21 5.43
N LEU A 83 1.92 9.06 6.41
CA LEU A 83 2.41 8.65 7.70
C LEU A 83 1.25 8.70 8.65
N VAL A 84 0.52 7.58 8.72
CA VAL A 84 -0.72 7.54 9.49
C VAL A 84 -0.43 6.89 10.81
N GLU A 85 0.39 7.49 11.59
CA GLU A 85 0.76 6.91 12.83
C GLU A 85 -0.42 6.81 13.72
N ASP A 86 -0.57 5.70 14.37
CA ASP A 86 -1.58 5.56 15.40
C ASP A 86 -2.94 5.71 14.86
N PHE A 87 -3.25 4.85 13.97
CA PHE A 87 -4.57 4.84 13.49
C PHE A 87 -5.62 4.95 14.51
N LYS A 88 -5.41 4.34 15.64
CA LYS A 88 -6.43 4.33 16.63
C LYS A 88 -6.42 5.54 17.42
N ASP A 89 -5.60 6.45 17.12
CA ASP A 89 -5.50 7.56 17.94
C ASP A 89 -6.26 8.70 17.51
N GLU A 90 -7.20 8.50 16.72
CA GLU A 90 -8.00 9.58 16.40
C GLU A 90 -8.59 10.13 17.63
N ASN A 91 -8.63 9.37 18.64
CA ASN A 91 -9.19 9.93 19.84
C ASN A 91 -8.16 10.56 20.65
N ARG A 92 -6.96 10.50 20.28
CA ARG A 92 -5.99 11.10 21.03
C ARG A 92 -6.10 12.54 20.94
N SER A 93 -6.63 12.89 20.09
CA SER A 93 -6.88 14.20 20.09
C SER A 93 -5.79 15.07 20.31
N THR A 94 -5.24 15.25 20.41
CA THR A 94 -4.42 16.08 20.62
C THR A 94 -3.84 16.56 19.73
N PRO A 95 -3.92 17.10 19.37
CA PRO A 95 -3.50 17.57 18.70
C PRO A 95 -2.59 18.15 18.64
N PRO A 96 -2.07 18.33 18.50
CA PRO A 96 -1.38 18.75 18.50
C PRO A 96 -0.84 19.34 18.06
N PRO A 97 -0.43 19.59 17.93
CA PRO A 97 0.09 20.18 17.68
C PRO A 97 0.48 20.44 16.86
N PRO A 98 0.59 20.75 16.52
CA PRO A 98 0.93 21.06 15.78
C PRO A 98 1.78 21.01 15.29
N SER A 99 1.91 20.83 15.15
CA SER A 99 2.66 20.93 14.91
C SER A 99 3.07 20.97 14.53
#